data_aac1e3a1b279027113d28cfbd53c5f4d
#
_entry.id   aac1e3a1b279027113d28cfbd53c5f4d
#
_cell.length_a   1.000
_cell.length_b   1.000
_cell.length_c   1.000
_cell.angle_alpha   90.00
_cell.angle_beta   90.00
_cell.angle_gamma   90.00
#
_symmetry.space_group_name_H-M   'P 1'
#
loop_
_entity.id
_entity.type
_entity.pdbx_description
1 polymer ?
#
loop_
_entity_poly.entity_id
_entity_poly.type
_entity_poly.pdbx_seq_one_letter_code
_entity_poly.pdbx_strand_id
1 'polypeptide(L)'
;MLLNKLSAISPVDGRYRPKTKSLSPYFSEFGLIQYRVRIEVEYFIALCELPLPELKDVPVSAMKELRSVYLHFNLDQAQDIKNIEKVTNHDVKAVEYFLKQIFEDLNLSKYKEFIHFGLTSQDINNTAIPLSVKEACESDYLPKLQEVISALEALMTSCEGVAMLARTHGQPASPTRLDKELNVFKTRIDQQLSLMSQIPMAAKFGGATGNYNAHKVAYPSVDWQAFAKAFVENTLGLHHSFPTTQIEHYDHYAALCDAQKRINTILIDFSRDIWTYISMDYFKQQIKEGEVGSSAMPHKVNPIDFENAEGNLGLANALLSHLSEKLPISRLQRDLTAVSYTHLTLPTIAKV
;
A
#
# COMPACT_ATOMS: atom_id res chain seq x y z
N MET A 1 -14.62 17.24 21.02
CA MET A 1 -13.94 18.00 19.94
C MET A 1 -14.07 17.17 18.68
N LEU A 2 -14.57 17.73 17.58
CA LEU A 2 -14.66 17.01 16.31
C LEU A 2 -13.26 16.77 15.74
N LEU A 3 -13.03 15.61 15.17
CA LEU A 3 -11.76 15.24 14.56
C LEU A 3 -11.50 16.12 13.31
N ASN A 4 -10.39 16.85 13.36
CA ASN A 4 -9.87 17.62 12.22
C ASN A 4 -8.34 17.70 12.28
N LYS A 5 -7.70 18.41 11.37
CA LYS A 5 -6.23 18.49 11.30
C LYS A 5 -5.55 18.99 12.58
N LEU A 6 -6.22 19.84 13.36
CA LEU A 6 -5.68 20.39 14.60
C LEU A 6 -5.95 19.51 15.82
N SER A 7 -7.00 18.67 15.75
CA SER A 7 -7.40 17.79 16.85
C SER A 7 -6.97 16.32 16.65
N ALA A 8 -6.37 15.98 15.49
CA ALA A 8 -5.87 14.66 15.22
C ALA A 8 -4.63 14.34 16.09
N ILE A 9 -4.65 13.18 16.75
CA ILE A 9 -3.53 12.69 17.56
C ILE A 9 -2.38 12.23 16.67
N SER A 10 -2.71 11.52 15.60
CA SER A 10 -1.71 11.09 14.62
C SER A 10 -1.25 12.28 13.76
N PRO A 11 0.05 12.55 13.66
CA PRO A 11 0.56 13.59 12.76
C PRO A 11 0.27 13.27 11.28
N VAL A 12 0.11 12.01 10.91
CA VAL A 12 -0.26 11.58 9.55
C VAL A 12 -1.60 12.17 9.12
N ASP A 13 -2.62 12.10 9.99
CA ASP A 13 -3.96 12.64 9.73
C ASP A 13 -4.12 14.11 10.15
N GLY A 14 -3.18 14.63 10.93
CA GLY A 14 -3.13 16.03 11.38
C GLY A 14 -2.22 16.89 10.50
N ARG A 15 -1.02 17.17 11.02
CA ARG A 15 -0.01 18.06 10.42
C ARG A 15 0.34 17.69 8.98
N TYR A 16 0.50 16.37 8.70
CA TYR A 16 0.92 15.88 7.40
C TYR A 16 -0.23 15.50 6.46
N ARG A 17 -1.49 15.67 6.88
CA ARG A 17 -2.67 15.34 6.05
C ARG A 17 -2.62 15.90 4.62
N PRO A 18 -2.16 17.15 4.34
CA PRO A 18 -2.05 17.64 2.97
C PRO A 18 -1.08 16.83 2.10
N LYS A 19 -0.08 16.20 2.72
CA LYS A 19 0.97 15.41 2.06
C LYS A 19 0.58 13.92 1.89
N THR A 20 -0.30 13.41 2.74
CA THR A 20 -0.74 12.00 2.78
C THR A 20 -2.13 11.78 2.18
N LYS A 21 -2.79 12.84 1.71
CA LYS A 21 -4.17 12.80 1.19
C LYS A 21 -4.35 11.81 0.04
N SER A 22 -3.36 11.69 -0.84
CA SER A 22 -3.37 10.75 -1.98
C SER A 22 -3.46 9.28 -1.57
N LEU A 23 -3.04 8.95 -0.35
CA LEU A 23 -3.08 7.59 0.19
C LEU A 23 -4.46 7.20 0.78
N SER A 24 -5.36 8.16 0.96
CA SER A 24 -6.67 7.89 1.57
C SER A 24 -7.53 6.88 0.80
N PRO A 25 -7.56 6.85 -0.55
CA PRO A 25 -8.32 5.85 -1.29
C PRO A 25 -7.85 4.41 -1.04
N TYR A 26 -6.60 4.23 -0.61
CA TYR A 26 -5.99 2.91 -0.42
C TYR A 26 -6.00 2.46 1.05
N PHE A 27 -5.72 3.37 1.99
CA PHE A 27 -5.38 3.02 3.38
C PHE A 27 -6.33 3.61 4.43
N SER A 28 -7.40 4.30 4.04
CA SER A 28 -8.46 4.65 4.98
C SER A 28 -9.44 3.49 5.17
N GLU A 29 -10.26 3.55 6.22
CA GLU A 29 -11.36 2.60 6.41
C GLU A 29 -12.31 2.60 5.20
N PHE A 30 -12.59 3.79 4.62
CA PHE A 30 -13.33 3.93 3.37
C PHE A 30 -12.68 3.14 2.23
N GLY A 31 -11.38 3.31 2.03
CA GLY A 31 -10.63 2.59 0.99
C GLY A 31 -10.70 1.08 1.18
N LEU A 32 -10.45 0.57 2.40
CA LEU A 32 -10.54 -0.85 2.68
C LEU A 32 -11.93 -1.43 2.38
N ILE A 33 -12.99 -0.72 2.78
CA ILE A 33 -14.37 -1.14 2.49
C ILE A 33 -14.62 -1.17 0.98
N GLN A 34 -14.19 -0.14 0.24
CA GLN A 34 -14.33 -0.08 -1.21
C GLN A 34 -13.62 -1.24 -1.91
N TYR A 35 -12.39 -1.59 -1.49
CA TYR A 35 -11.68 -2.75 -2.04
C TYR A 35 -12.39 -4.06 -1.73
N ARG A 36 -12.93 -4.25 -0.53
CA ARG A 36 -13.74 -5.43 -0.19
C ARG A 36 -14.98 -5.55 -1.09
N VAL A 37 -15.71 -4.45 -1.29
CA VAL A 37 -16.85 -4.41 -2.22
C VAL A 37 -16.42 -4.78 -3.64
N ARG A 38 -15.27 -4.24 -4.10
CA ARG A 38 -14.71 -4.57 -5.42
C ARG A 38 -14.41 -6.06 -5.56
N ILE A 39 -13.76 -6.68 -4.58
CA ILE A 39 -13.44 -8.11 -4.61
C ILE A 39 -14.70 -8.97 -4.69
N GLU A 40 -15.70 -8.69 -3.85
CA GLU A 40 -16.97 -9.44 -3.86
C GLU A 40 -17.70 -9.32 -5.19
N VAL A 41 -17.75 -8.13 -5.76
CA VAL A 41 -18.39 -7.88 -7.07
C VAL A 41 -17.65 -8.62 -8.19
N GLU A 42 -16.32 -8.48 -8.27
CA GLU A 42 -15.54 -9.14 -9.32
C GLU A 42 -15.56 -10.66 -9.16
N TYR A 43 -15.61 -11.16 -7.92
CA TYR A 43 -15.79 -12.59 -7.68
C TYR A 43 -17.14 -13.10 -8.19
N PHE A 44 -18.24 -12.39 -7.89
CA PHE A 44 -19.55 -12.76 -8.43
C PHE A 44 -19.57 -12.77 -9.96
N ILE A 45 -18.98 -11.76 -10.57
CA ILE A 45 -18.86 -11.67 -12.05
C ILE A 45 -18.05 -12.86 -12.60
N ALA A 46 -16.94 -13.19 -11.97
CA ALA A 46 -16.13 -14.35 -12.37
C ALA A 46 -16.88 -15.67 -12.22
N LEU A 47 -17.73 -15.83 -11.20
CA LEU A 47 -18.62 -16.99 -11.07
C LEU A 47 -19.61 -17.07 -12.22
N CYS A 48 -20.12 -15.96 -12.72
CA CYS A 48 -21.04 -15.93 -13.87
C CYS A 48 -20.38 -16.40 -15.19
N GLU A 49 -19.05 -16.38 -15.26
CA GLU A 49 -18.29 -16.89 -16.43
C GLU A 49 -18.09 -18.41 -16.37
N LEU A 50 -18.37 -19.04 -15.22
CA LEU A 50 -18.35 -20.49 -15.08
C LEU A 50 -19.67 -21.12 -15.56
N PRO A 51 -19.65 -22.40 -15.97
CA PRO A 51 -20.85 -23.12 -16.41
C PRO A 51 -21.74 -23.54 -15.23
N LEU A 52 -22.05 -22.58 -14.33
CA LEU A 52 -22.92 -22.81 -13.19
C LEU A 52 -24.38 -22.66 -13.62
N PRO A 53 -25.22 -23.70 -13.48
CA PRO A 53 -26.61 -23.69 -13.99
C PRO A 53 -27.45 -22.53 -13.46
N GLU A 54 -27.22 -22.16 -12.20
CA GLU A 54 -27.98 -21.12 -11.50
C GLU A 54 -27.62 -19.71 -11.99
N LEU A 55 -26.42 -19.49 -12.54
CA LEU A 55 -25.91 -18.19 -12.96
C LEU A 55 -26.01 -17.93 -14.46
N LYS A 56 -26.42 -18.93 -15.27
CA LYS A 56 -26.49 -18.82 -16.72
C LYS A 56 -27.41 -17.69 -17.26
N ASP A 57 -28.42 -17.30 -16.47
CA ASP A 57 -29.41 -16.31 -16.86
C ASP A 57 -29.14 -14.92 -16.24
N VAL A 58 -27.95 -14.70 -15.65
CA VAL A 58 -27.55 -13.37 -15.15
C VAL A 58 -27.39 -12.42 -16.34
N PRO A 59 -28.11 -11.28 -16.38
CA PRO A 59 -28.00 -10.34 -17.49
C PRO A 59 -26.57 -9.76 -17.59
N VAL A 60 -26.00 -9.70 -18.78
CA VAL A 60 -24.68 -9.08 -19.01
C VAL A 60 -24.67 -7.61 -18.59
N SER A 61 -25.78 -6.88 -18.75
CA SER A 61 -25.92 -5.50 -18.28
C SER A 61 -25.71 -5.35 -16.79
N ALA A 62 -26.16 -6.34 -15.99
CA ALA A 62 -26.00 -6.33 -14.54
C ALA A 62 -24.53 -6.29 -14.09
N MET A 63 -23.62 -6.89 -14.85
CA MET A 63 -22.17 -6.86 -14.52
C MET A 63 -21.63 -5.44 -14.55
N LYS A 64 -22.08 -4.60 -15.49
CA LYS A 64 -21.70 -3.19 -15.57
C LYS A 64 -22.27 -2.39 -14.38
N GLU A 65 -23.52 -2.67 -14.03
CA GLU A 65 -24.20 -2.01 -12.90
C GLU A 65 -23.53 -2.41 -11.58
N LEU A 66 -23.19 -3.68 -11.39
CA LEU A 66 -22.44 -4.15 -10.22
C LEU A 66 -21.05 -3.51 -10.12
N ARG A 67 -20.31 -3.41 -11.22
CA ARG A 67 -19.02 -2.68 -11.22
C ARG A 67 -19.17 -1.21 -10.85
N SER A 68 -20.26 -0.58 -11.27
CA SER A 68 -20.58 0.81 -10.91
C SER A 68 -20.65 1.02 -9.39
N VAL A 69 -21.05 -0.01 -8.60
CA VAL A 69 -21.15 0.07 -7.14
C VAL A 69 -19.80 0.43 -6.51
N TYR A 70 -18.72 -0.25 -6.88
CA TYR A 70 -17.41 0.07 -6.31
C TYR A 70 -16.69 1.21 -7.03
N LEU A 71 -16.95 1.43 -8.34
CA LEU A 71 -16.36 2.53 -9.10
C LEU A 71 -16.86 3.91 -8.65
N HIS A 72 -18.13 3.99 -8.21
CA HIS A 72 -18.74 5.22 -7.71
C HIS A 72 -19.04 5.15 -6.21
N PHE A 73 -18.31 4.27 -5.49
CA PHE A 73 -18.47 4.10 -4.05
C PHE A 73 -18.22 5.42 -3.31
N ASN A 74 -19.07 5.73 -2.33
CA ASN A 74 -19.05 7.00 -1.62
C ASN A 74 -19.12 6.81 -0.09
N LEU A 75 -18.95 7.92 0.64
CA LEU A 75 -18.91 7.91 2.10
C LEU A 75 -20.26 7.48 2.74
N ASP A 76 -21.39 7.76 2.11
CA ASP A 76 -22.70 7.37 2.63
C ASP A 76 -22.85 5.85 2.58
N GLN A 77 -22.46 5.22 1.46
CA GLN A 77 -22.43 3.76 1.32
C GLN A 77 -21.45 3.10 2.32
N ALA A 78 -20.29 3.71 2.53
CA ALA A 78 -19.38 3.23 3.56
C ALA A 78 -19.99 3.32 4.96
N GLN A 79 -20.72 4.39 5.25
CA GLN A 79 -21.44 4.56 6.52
C GLN A 79 -22.57 3.55 6.68
N ASP A 80 -23.28 3.19 5.62
CA ASP A 80 -24.31 2.15 5.64
C ASP A 80 -23.70 0.79 6.00
N ILE A 81 -22.56 0.43 5.38
CA ILE A 81 -21.81 -0.78 5.74
C ILE A 81 -21.39 -0.74 7.22
N LYS A 82 -20.88 0.39 7.72
CA LYS A 82 -20.51 0.54 9.14
C LYS A 82 -21.73 0.46 10.07
N ASN A 83 -22.91 0.87 9.64
CA ASN A 83 -24.14 0.73 10.41
C ASN A 83 -24.57 -0.76 10.50
N ILE A 84 -24.43 -1.50 9.40
CA ILE A 84 -24.67 -2.96 9.39
C ILE A 84 -23.64 -3.66 10.29
N GLU A 85 -22.35 -3.29 10.21
CA GLU A 85 -21.29 -3.85 11.03
C GLU A 85 -21.53 -3.69 12.53
N LYS A 86 -22.09 -2.56 12.98
CA LYS A 86 -22.45 -2.35 14.39
C LYS A 86 -23.45 -3.37 14.93
N VAL A 87 -24.30 -3.92 14.07
CA VAL A 87 -25.30 -4.92 14.43
C VAL A 87 -24.73 -6.33 14.33
N THR A 88 -24.00 -6.60 13.25
CA THR A 88 -23.46 -7.94 12.96
C THR A 88 -22.18 -8.24 13.71
N ASN A 89 -21.50 -7.21 14.20
CA ASN A 89 -20.16 -7.29 14.78
C ASN A 89 -19.15 -8.02 13.88
N HIS A 90 -19.30 -7.85 12.55
CA HIS A 90 -18.46 -8.53 11.58
C HIS A 90 -18.34 -7.69 10.30
N ASP A 91 -17.13 -7.24 9.99
CA ASP A 91 -16.82 -6.29 8.93
C ASP A 91 -17.10 -6.83 7.51
N VAL A 92 -16.57 -7.99 7.14
CA VAL A 92 -16.79 -8.58 5.82
C VAL A 92 -18.26 -9.00 5.64
N LYS A 93 -18.90 -9.51 6.70
CA LYS A 93 -20.34 -9.85 6.66
C LYS A 93 -21.22 -8.63 6.41
N ALA A 94 -20.81 -7.46 6.92
CA ALA A 94 -21.52 -6.21 6.63
C ALA A 94 -21.46 -5.84 5.15
N VAL A 95 -20.33 -6.08 4.48
CA VAL A 95 -20.18 -5.91 3.02
C VAL A 95 -21.13 -6.87 2.27
N GLU A 96 -21.18 -8.14 2.67
CA GLU A 96 -22.13 -9.09 2.06
C GLU A 96 -23.58 -8.62 2.17
N TYR A 97 -24.03 -8.16 3.34
CA TYR A 97 -25.40 -7.69 3.52
C TYR A 97 -25.69 -6.43 2.72
N PHE A 98 -24.74 -5.50 2.65
CA PHE A 98 -24.86 -4.34 1.78
C PHE A 98 -25.04 -4.75 0.31
N LEU A 99 -24.21 -5.67 -0.18
CA LEU A 99 -24.32 -6.16 -1.56
C LEU A 99 -25.64 -6.92 -1.80
N LYS A 100 -26.17 -7.66 -0.81
CA LYS A 100 -27.47 -8.32 -0.92
C LYS A 100 -28.61 -7.30 -1.10
N GLN A 101 -28.55 -6.12 -0.48
CA GLN A 101 -29.49 -5.02 -0.73
C GLN A 101 -29.35 -4.48 -2.14
N ILE A 102 -28.13 -4.22 -2.60
CA ILE A 102 -27.88 -3.80 -3.99
C ILE A 102 -28.44 -4.82 -5.00
N PHE A 103 -28.28 -6.12 -4.75
CA PHE A 103 -28.85 -7.17 -5.61
C PHE A 103 -30.37 -7.14 -5.64
N GLU A 104 -31.03 -6.78 -4.55
CA GLU A 104 -32.48 -6.59 -4.52
C GLU A 104 -32.90 -5.38 -5.37
N ASP A 105 -32.20 -4.24 -5.23
CA ASP A 105 -32.46 -3.02 -6.00
C ASP A 105 -32.24 -3.20 -7.51
N LEU A 106 -31.29 -4.05 -7.90
CA LEU A 106 -30.99 -4.39 -9.29
C LEU A 106 -31.85 -5.55 -9.85
N ASN A 107 -32.84 -6.03 -9.11
CA ASN A 107 -33.68 -7.21 -9.47
C ASN A 107 -32.86 -8.50 -9.65
N LEU A 108 -31.77 -8.65 -8.91
CA LEU A 108 -30.86 -9.81 -8.92
C LEU A 108 -31.06 -10.70 -7.68
N SER A 109 -32.17 -10.57 -6.95
CA SER A 109 -32.42 -11.24 -5.66
C SER A 109 -32.25 -12.76 -5.71
N LYS A 110 -32.56 -13.39 -6.83
CA LYS A 110 -32.40 -14.86 -7.00
C LYS A 110 -30.93 -15.31 -6.98
N TYR A 111 -29.97 -14.39 -7.17
CA TYR A 111 -28.54 -14.70 -7.24
C TYR A 111 -27.79 -14.31 -5.98
N LYS A 112 -28.44 -13.68 -4.99
CA LYS A 112 -27.79 -13.10 -3.82
C LYS A 112 -27.01 -14.10 -2.94
N GLU A 113 -27.33 -15.39 -3.01
CA GLU A 113 -26.61 -16.43 -2.27
C GLU A 113 -25.25 -16.81 -2.91
N PHE A 114 -24.97 -16.29 -4.12
CA PHE A 114 -23.65 -16.39 -4.74
C PHE A 114 -22.68 -15.28 -4.33
N ILE A 115 -23.15 -14.25 -3.61
CA ILE A 115 -22.28 -13.29 -2.92
C ILE A 115 -21.51 -14.06 -1.85
N HIS A 116 -20.18 -13.93 -1.82
CA HIS A 116 -19.31 -14.64 -0.88
C HIS A 116 -19.41 -16.18 -0.94
N PHE A 117 -19.85 -16.74 -2.06
CA PHE A 117 -20.10 -18.17 -2.22
C PHE A 117 -18.82 -18.99 -1.94
N GLY A 118 -18.87 -19.88 -0.97
CA GLY A 118 -17.77 -20.78 -0.61
C GLY A 118 -16.54 -20.11 0.02
N LEU A 119 -16.55 -18.79 0.19
CA LEU A 119 -15.43 -18.02 0.72
C LEU A 119 -15.39 -17.95 2.24
N THR A 120 -14.30 -17.48 2.77
CA THR A 120 -14.12 -16.99 4.13
C THR A 120 -13.70 -15.51 4.07
N SER A 121 -13.88 -14.78 5.16
CA SER A 121 -13.52 -13.36 5.26
C SER A 121 -12.08 -13.08 4.82
N GLN A 122 -11.17 -14.03 5.02
CA GLN A 122 -9.78 -13.88 4.61
C GLN A 122 -9.55 -14.02 3.10
N ASP A 123 -10.44 -14.65 2.35
CA ASP A 123 -10.37 -14.59 0.89
C ASP A 123 -10.59 -13.17 0.37
N ILE A 124 -11.44 -12.40 1.06
CA ILE A 124 -11.69 -10.99 0.74
C ILE A 124 -10.57 -10.10 1.25
N ASN A 125 -10.13 -10.25 2.50
CA ASN A 125 -9.07 -9.42 3.07
C ASN A 125 -7.71 -9.69 2.41
N ASN A 126 -7.37 -10.97 2.17
CA ASN A 126 -6.09 -11.35 1.56
C ASN A 126 -6.05 -11.19 0.02
N THR A 127 -7.04 -10.55 -0.53
CA THR A 127 -7.07 -10.05 -1.92
C THR A 127 -7.22 -8.52 -1.95
N ALA A 128 -8.12 -7.96 -1.16
CA ALA A 128 -8.37 -6.52 -1.08
C ALA A 128 -7.12 -5.75 -0.62
N ILE A 129 -6.45 -6.22 0.43
CA ILE A 129 -5.27 -5.55 1.00
C ILE A 129 -4.08 -5.56 0.03
N PRO A 130 -3.60 -6.70 -0.50
CA PRO A 130 -2.50 -6.66 -1.46
C PRO A 130 -2.85 -5.89 -2.73
N LEU A 131 -4.11 -5.87 -3.17
CA LEU A 131 -4.55 -5.06 -4.30
C LEU A 131 -4.43 -3.56 -3.99
N SER A 132 -4.89 -3.10 -2.83
CA SER A 132 -4.76 -1.70 -2.41
C SER A 132 -3.30 -1.28 -2.25
N VAL A 133 -2.45 -2.14 -1.68
CA VAL A 133 -1.01 -1.90 -1.53
C VAL A 133 -0.32 -1.81 -2.89
N LYS A 134 -0.64 -2.72 -3.81
CA LYS A 134 -0.12 -2.69 -5.18
C LYS A 134 -0.46 -1.37 -5.86
N GLU A 135 -1.74 -1.02 -5.89
CA GLU A 135 -2.20 0.20 -6.56
C GLU A 135 -1.63 1.48 -5.91
N ALA A 136 -1.48 1.51 -4.57
CA ALA A 136 -0.81 2.61 -3.88
C ALA A 136 0.68 2.70 -4.22
N CYS A 137 1.37 1.56 -4.31
CA CYS A 137 2.77 1.54 -4.73
C CYS A 137 2.94 2.08 -6.15
N GLU A 138 2.10 1.64 -7.08
CA GLU A 138 2.15 2.04 -8.49
C GLU A 138 1.74 3.51 -8.71
N SER A 139 0.74 4.00 -7.99
CA SER A 139 0.14 5.31 -8.23
C SER A 139 0.71 6.44 -7.37
N ASP A 140 1.35 6.14 -6.24
CA ASP A 140 1.86 7.17 -5.32
C ASP A 140 3.33 6.93 -4.92
N TYR A 141 3.68 5.75 -4.37
CA TYR A 141 5.02 5.50 -3.85
C TYR A 141 6.10 5.54 -4.93
N LEU A 142 5.97 4.75 -6.00
CA LEU A 142 6.96 4.70 -7.08
C LEU A 142 7.09 6.04 -7.81
N PRO A 143 6.00 6.76 -8.17
CA PRO A 143 6.10 8.09 -8.73
C PRO A 143 6.84 9.09 -7.83
N LYS A 144 6.57 9.08 -6.52
CA LYS A 144 7.27 9.95 -5.55
C LYS A 144 8.76 9.63 -5.45
N LEU A 145 9.10 8.35 -5.42
CA LEU A 145 10.50 7.93 -5.41
C LEU A 145 11.21 8.32 -6.72
N GLN A 146 10.51 8.26 -7.86
CA GLN A 146 11.04 8.71 -9.14
C GLN A 146 11.27 10.23 -9.16
N GLU A 147 10.40 11.03 -8.51
CA GLU A 147 10.65 12.47 -8.32
C GLU A 147 11.97 12.72 -7.56
N VAL A 148 12.23 11.94 -6.50
CA VAL A 148 13.50 12.04 -5.74
C VAL A 148 14.71 11.66 -6.60
N ILE A 149 14.61 10.56 -7.36
CA ILE A 149 15.68 10.13 -8.28
C ILE A 149 15.96 11.21 -9.32
N SER A 150 14.92 11.78 -9.93
CA SER A 150 15.06 12.84 -10.95
C SER A 150 15.68 14.12 -10.36
N ALA A 151 15.32 14.48 -9.13
CA ALA A 151 15.93 15.61 -8.43
C ALA A 151 17.42 15.36 -8.15
N LEU A 152 17.77 14.12 -7.76
CA LEU A 152 19.16 13.72 -7.56
C LEU A 152 19.96 13.74 -8.86
N GLU A 153 19.39 13.29 -9.97
CA GLU A 153 20.01 13.36 -11.31
C GLU A 153 20.25 14.83 -11.76
N ALA A 154 19.27 15.71 -11.52
CA ALA A 154 19.42 17.12 -11.80
C ALA A 154 20.57 17.77 -10.96
N LEU A 155 20.64 17.40 -9.68
CA LEU A 155 21.72 17.84 -8.80
C LEU A 155 23.08 17.33 -9.30
N MET A 156 23.19 16.05 -9.64
CA MET A 156 24.40 15.47 -10.23
C MET A 156 24.86 16.21 -11.49
N THR A 157 23.92 16.51 -12.38
CA THR A 157 24.21 17.28 -13.62
C THR A 157 24.74 18.67 -13.29
N SER A 158 24.13 19.35 -12.32
CA SER A 158 24.59 20.69 -11.90
C SER A 158 25.96 20.71 -11.24
N CYS A 159 26.40 19.58 -10.70
CA CYS A 159 27.67 19.38 -10.03
C CYS A 159 28.71 18.61 -10.89
N GLU A 160 28.43 18.41 -12.17
CA GLU A 160 29.31 17.65 -13.05
C GLU A 160 30.71 18.26 -13.09
N GLY A 161 31.72 17.40 -12.86
CA GLY A 161 33.13 17.80 -12.85
C GLY A 161 33.58 18.60 -11.64
N VAL A 162 32.71 18.93 -10.70
CA VAL A 162 33.10 19.65 -9.48
C VAL A 162 33.97 18.77 -8.61
N ALA A 163 35.24 19.17 -8.48
CA ALA A 163 36.19 18.50 -7.61
C ALA A 163 35.89 18.79 -6.14
N MET A 164 35.98 17.78 -5.31
CA MET A 164 35.88 17.91 -3.86
C MET A 164 36.94 17.03 -3.17
N LEU A 165 37.20 17.32 -1.92
CA LEU A 165 38.05 16.50 -1.09
C LEU A 165 37.18 15.48 -0.34
N ALA A 166 37.36 14.19 -0.62
CA ALA A 166 36.72 13.14 0.15
C ALA A 166 37.17 13.18 1.61
N ARG A 167 36.34 12.70 2.50
CA ARG A 167 36.67 12.63 3.94
C ARG A 167 36.52 11.19 4.42
N THR A 168 37.57 10.68 5.05
CA THR A 168 37.60 9.37 5.72
C THR A 168 37.65 9.61 7.22
N HIS A 169 36.75 9.04 7.99
CA HIS A 169 36.65 9.31 9.44
C HIS A 169 36.53 10.82 9.75
N GLY A 170 35.87 11.60 8.85
CA GLY A 170 35.75 13.05 8.95
C GLY A 170 37.02 13.83 8.59
N GLN A 171 38.15 13.15 8.33
CA GLN A 171 39.42 13.79 7.99
C GLN A 171 39.59 13.94 6.48
N PRO A 172 40.26 15.03 6.02
CA PRO A 172 40.61 15.22 4.62
C PRO A 172 41.40 14.02 4.07
N ALA A 173 40.95 13.53 2.90
CA ALA A 173 41.58 12.36 2.27
C ALA A 173 41.83 12.64 0.77
N SER A 174 41.57 11.69 -0.11
CA SER A 174 41.83 11.82 -1.54
C SER A 174 40.83 12.74 -2.26
N PRO A 175 41.19 13.41 -3.34
CA PRO A 175 40.28 14.11 -4.22
C PRO A 175 39.26 13.16 -4.84
N THR A 176 38.02 13.67 -4.99
CA THR A 176 36.91 12.99 -5.67
C THR A 176 36.09 14.01 -6.43
N ARG A 177 34.95 13.59 -7.00
CA ARG A 177 34.00 14.46 -7.70
C ARG A 177 32.65 14.38 -7.01
N LEU A 178 32.01 15.55 -6.85
CA LEU A 178 30.73 15.67 -6.16
C LEU A 178 29.61 14.88 -6.88
N ASP A 179 29.54 14.97 -8.19
CA ASP A 179 28.56 14.21 -8.99
C ASP A 179 28.72 12.68 -8.80
N LYS A 180 29.95 12.20 -8.67
CA LYS A 180 30.23 10.77 -8.39
C LYS A 180 29.77 10.37 -6.99
N GLU A 181 30.00 11.21 -5.98
CA GLU A 181 29.53 10.93 -4.59
C GLU A 181 27.99 10.85 -4.53
N LEU A 182 27.29 11.76 -5.23
CA LEU A 182 25.83 11.73 -5.34
C LEU A 182 25.34 10.48 -6.11
N ASN A 183 26.05 10.09 -7.18
CA ASN A 183 25.68 8.92 -7.98
C ASN A 183 25.75 7.60 -7.20
N VAL A 184 26.52 7.53 -6.12
CA VAL A 184 26.52 6.35 -5.25
C VAL A 184 25.12 6.11 -4.67
N PHE A 185 24.44 7.15 -4.20
CA PHE A 185 23.08 7.04 -3.64
C PHE A 185 22.07 6.65 -4.70
N LYS A 186 22.12 7.29 -5.88
CA LYS A 186 21.27 6.92 -7.02
C LYS A 186 21.41 5.45 -7.38
N THR A 187 22.64 5.00 -7.57
CA THR A 187 22.92 3.60 -7.92
C THR A 187 22.41 2.61 -6.87
N ARG A 188 22.57 2.94 -5.58
CA ARG A 188 22.03 2.13 -4.47
C ARG A 188 20.50 2.04 -4.53
N ILE A 189 19.82 3.17 -4.79
CA ILE A 189 18.35 3.20 -4.90
C ILE A 189 17.90 2.37 -6.11
N ASP A 190 18.50 2.54 -7.28
CA ASP A 190 18.16 1.79 -8.50
C ASP A 190 18.28 0.27 -8.30
N GLN A 191 19.34 -0.17 -7.62
CA GLN A 191 19.54 -1.57 -7.28
C GLN A 191 18.43 -2.10 -6.36
N GLN A 192 18.01 -1.33 -5.35
CA GLN A 192 16.95 -1.75 -4.46
C GLN A 192 15.56 -1.72 -5.15
N LEU A 193 15.32 -0.77 -6.04
CA LEU A 193 14.11 -0.76 -6.87
C LEU A 193 14.04 -2.00 -7.78
N SER A 194 15.16 -2.37 -8.39
CA SER A 194 15.23 -3.59 -9.21
C SER A 194 14.94 -4.85 -8.40
N LEU A 195 15.42 -4.95 -7.15
CA LEU A 195 15.07 -6.07 -6.26
C LEU A 195 13.60 -6.02 -5.82
N MET A 196 13.09 -4.85 -5.47
CA MET A 196 11.69 -4.67 -5.05
C MET A 196 10.71 -5.03 -6.16
N SER A 197 11.02 -4.71 -7.42
CA SER A 197 10.16 -5.02 -8.57
C SER A 197 9.98 -6.53 -8.83
N GLN A 198 10.83 -7.37 -8.26
CA GLN A 198 10.74 -8.84 -8.37
C GLN A 198 9.87 -9.47 -7.28
N ILE A 199 9.44 -8.70 -6.29
CA ILE A 199 8.60 -9.19 -5.19
C ILE A 199 7.15 -9.26 -5.68
N PRO A 200 6.54 -10.45 -5.75
CA PRO A 200 5.17 -10.57 -6.19
C PRO A 200 4.19 -10.03 -5.13
N MET A 201 3.15 -9.36 -5.57
CA MET A 201 2.03 -8.98 -4.70
C MET A 201 1.11 -10.17 -4.54
N ALA A 202 1.35 -10.96 -3.49
CA ALA A 202 0.71 -12.24 -3.27
C ALA A 202 -0.66 -12.13 -2.62
N ALA A 203 -1.57 -13.02 -3.02
CA ALA A 203 -2.94 -13.10 -2.49
C ALA A 203 -3.37 -14.56 -2.31
N LYS A 204 -4.13 -14.80 -1.24
CA LYS A 204 -4.74 -16.11 -0.96
C LYS A 204 -6.21 -16.09 -1.37
N PHE A 205 -6.63 -17.16 -2.06
CA PHE A 205 -8.03 -17.38 -2.43
C PHE A 205 -8.32 -18.89 -2.49
N GLY A 206 -9.16 -19.43 -1.58
CA GLY A 206 -9.33 -20.88 -1.50
C GLY A 206 -10.28 -21.37 -0.39
N GLY A 207 -11.09 -20.47 0.19
CA GLY A 207 -12.03 -20.80 1.26
C GLY A 207 -11.39 -20.95 2.63
N ALA A 208 -12.13 -21.44 3.59
CA ALA A 208 -11.79 -21.46 5.03
C ALA A 208 -10.50 -22.21 5.39
N THR A 209 -10.01 -23.07 4.53
CA THR A 209 -8.79 -23.87 4.76
C THR A 209 -7.80 -23.84 3.61
N GLY A 210 -8.09 -23.05 2.57
CA GLY A 210 -7.30 -23.04 1.33
C GLY A 210 -7.53 -24.26 0.42
N ASN A 211 -8.54 -25.07 0.68
CA ASN A 211 -8.79 -26.34 -0.01
C ASN A 211 -10.05 -26.33 -0.90
N TYR A 212 -10.74 -25.18 -1.00
CA TYR A 212 -11.99 -25.05 -1.78
C TYR A 212 -13.11 -25.99 -1.33
N ASN A 213 -13.18 -26.36 -0.04
CA ASN A 213 -14.08 -27.43 0.44
C ASN A 213 -15.55 -27.17 0.09
N ALA A 214 -16.07 -25.99 0.40
CA ALA A 214 -17.46 -25.64 0.11
C ALA A 214 -17.72 -25.60 -1.42
N HIS A 215 -16.80 -25.06 -2.19
CA HIS A 215 -16.88 -25.01 -3.63
C HIS A 215 -16.93 -26.43 -4.25
N LYS A 216 -16.05 -27.33 -3.81
CA LYS A 216 -15.98 -28.71 -4.31
C LYS A 216 -17.20 -29.54 -3.92
N VAL A 217 -17.79 -29.26 -2.77
CA VAL A 217 -19.05 -29.93 -2.35
C VAL A 217 -20.22 -29.49 -3.23
N ALA A 218 -20.30 -28.19 -3.53
CA ALA A 218 -21.39 -27.63 -4.33
C ALA A 218 -21.26 -27.98 -5.82
N TYR A 219 -20.06 -27.81 -6.38
CA TYR A 219 -19.79 -28.04 -7.82
C TYR A 219 -18.50 -28.83 -8.00
N PRO A 220 -18.54 -30.15 -7.82
CA PRO A 220 -17.35 -31.03 -7.83
C PRO A 220 -16.68 -31.13 -9.22
N SER A 221 -17.38 -30.81 -10.29
CA SER A 221 -16.87 -30.85 -11.67
C SER A 221 -16.05 -29.62 -12.06
N VAL A 222 -16.08 -28.53 -11.26
CA VAL A 222 -15.33 -27.32 -11.53
C VAL A 222 -13.90 -27.45 -10.98
N ASP A 223 -12.92 -27.06 -11.80
CA ASP A 223 -11.54 -26.90 -11.34
C ASP A 223 -11.38 -25.58 -10.59
N TRP A 224 -11.71 -25.61 -9.29
CA TRP A 224 -11.67 -24.42 -8.43
C TRP A 224 -10.26 -23.87 -8.22
N GLN A 225 -9.23 -24.68 -8.34
CA GLN A 225 -7.85 -24.21 -8.24
C GLN A 225 -7.45 -23.40 -9.47
N ALA A 226 -7.78 -23.90 -10.67
CA ALA A 226 -7.57 -23.16 -11.90
C ALA A 226 -8.41 -21.86 -11.95
N PHE A 227 -9.66 -21.93 -11.50
CA PHE A 227 -10.53 -20.75 -11.36
C PHE A 227 -9.92 -19.69 -10.44
N ALA A 228 -9.51 -20.08 -9.22
CA ALA A 228 -8.93 -19.16 -8.24
C ALA A 228 -7.64 -18.52 -8.75
N LYS A 229 -6.80 -19.30 -9.42
CA LYS A 229 -5.59 -18.79 -10.07
C LYS A 229 -5.94 -17.74 -11.11
N ALA A 230 -6.88 -18.05 -12.01
CA ALA A 230 -7.31 -17.12 -13.05
C ALA A 230 -7.94 -15.85 -12.46
N PHE A 231 -8.77 -15.98 -11.43
CA PHE A 231 -9.37 -14.84 -10.73
C PHE A 231 -8.31 -13.93 -10.11
N VAL A 232 -7.36 -14.48 -9.36
CA VAL A 232 -6.32 -13.71 -8.68
C VAL A 232 -5.34 -13.10 -9.68
N GLU A 233 -4.89 -13.86 -10.69
CA GLU A 233 -3.85 -13.40 -11.61
C GLU A 233 -4.40 -12.55 -12.76
N ASN A 234 -5.50 -12.96 -13.39
CA ASN A 234 -6.00 -12.28 -14.59
C ASN A 234 -7.00 -11.17 -14.24
N THR A 235 -7.87 -11.38 -13.23
CA THR A 235 -8.87 -10.36 -12.85
C THR A 235 -8.31 -9.33 -11.90
N LEU A 236 -7.56 -9.76 -10.87
CA LEU A 236 -7.01 -8.84 -9.86
C LEU A 236 -5.57 -8.40 -10.16
N GLY A 237 -4.86 -9.09 -11.05
CA GLY A 237 -3.47 -8.77 -11.37
C GLY A 237 -2.51 -8.99 -10.20
N LEU A 238 -2.83 -9.93 -9.31
CA LEU A 238 -2.03 -10.32 -8.15
C LEU A 238 -1.36 -11.67 -8.41
N HIS A 239 -0.48 -12.10 -7.52
CA HIS A 239 0.12 -13.43 -7.57
C HIS A 239 -0.69 -14.40 -6.69
N HIS A 240 -1.12 -15.53 -7.25
CA HIS A 240 -1.88 -16.53 -6.51
C HIS A 240 -0.98 -17.37 -5.61
N SER A 241 -1.08 -17.15 -4.31
CA SER A 241 -0.41 -17.99 -3.30
C SER A 241 -1.10 -19.35 -3.19
N PHE A 242 -0.36 -20.42 -3.47
CA PHE A 242 -0.83 -21.79 -3.32
C PHE A 242 0.35 -22.75 -3.09
N PRO A 243 0.27 -23.72 -2.13
CA PRO A 243 -0.83 -23.93 -1.18
C PRO A 243 -0.86 -22.91 -0.04
N THR A 244 -2.06 -22.68 0.51
CA THR A 244 -2.26 -21.83 1.68
C THR A 244 -3.20 -22.51 2.68
N THR A 245 -3.40 -21.90 3.84
CA THR A 245 -4.42 -22.31 4.82
C THR A 245 -5.62 -21.35 4.76
N GLN A 246 -6.10 -20.87 5.90
CA GLN A 246 -7.16 -19.86 5.93
C GLN A 246 -6.69 -18.49 5.49
N ILE A 247 -5.40 -18.18 5.69
CA ILE A 247 -4.79 -16.88 5.41
C ILE A 247 -3.67 -17.00 4.37
N GLU A 248 -3.29 -15.87 3.80
CA GLU A 248 -2.02 -15.69 3.10
C GLU A 248 -0.88 -15.69 4.13
N HIS A 249 0.28 -16.29 3.81
CA HIS A 249 1.42 -16.40 4.73
C HIS A 249 2.23 -15.10 4.90
N TYR A 250 2.00 -14.09 4.06
CA TYR A 250 2.58 -12.75 4.10
C TYR A 250 4.10 -12.63 3.89
N ASP A 251 4.80 -13.69 3.50
CA ASP A 251 6.26 -13.63 3.27
C ASP A 251 6.64 -12.61 2.20
N HIS A 252 5.86 -12.54 1.11
CA HIS A 252 6.10 -11.55 0.05
C HIS A 252 5.80 -10.13 0.51
N TYR A 253 4.77 -9.94 1.32
CA TYR A 253 4.47 -8.63 1.89
C TYR A 253 5.54 -8.18 2.90
N ALA A 254 6.05 -9.10 3.69
CA ALA A 254 7.20 -8.85 4.58
C ALA A 254 8.44 -8.45 3.78
N ALA A 255 8.72 -9.17 2.68
CA ALA A 255 9.83 -8.82 1.77
C ALA A 255 9.66 -7.43 1.14
N LEU A 256 8.43 -7.03 0.78
CA LEU A 256 8.14 -5.67 0.31
C LEU A 256 8.44 -4.61 1.38
N CYS A 257 8.00 -4.85 2.63
CA CYS A 257 8.32 -3.97 3.76
C CYS A 257 9.83 -3.83 3.97
N ASP A 258 10.58 -4.94 3.88
CA ASP A 258 12.05 -4.92 4.00
C ASP A 258 12.72 -4.19 2.84
N ALA A 259 12.22 -4.31 1.62
CA ALA A 259 12.73 -3.59 0.46
C ALA A 259 12.51 -2.06 0.60
N GLN A 260 11.32 -1.64 1.01
CA GLN A 260 11.01 -0.23 1.27
C GLN A 260 11.87 0.33 2.41
N LYS A 261 12.04 -0.41 3.51
CA LYS A 261 12.92 -0.04 4.62
C LYS A 261 14.37 0.16 4.16
N ARG A 262 14.85 -0.67 3.24
CA ARG A 262 16.21 -0.56 2.70
C ARG A 262 16.38 0.71 1.85
N ILE A 263 15.39 1.05 1.02
CA ILE A 263 15.37 2.32 0.27
C ILE A 263 15.37 3.51 1.23
N ASN A 264 14.50 3.49 2.24
CA ASN A 264 14.46 4.52 3.27
C ASN A 264 15.80 4.71 3.99
N THR A 265 16.50 3.61 4.26
CA THR A 265 17.84 3.64 4.91
C THR A 265 18.87 4.34 4.02
N ILE A 266 18.80 4.16 2.70
CA ILE A 266 19.65 4.87 1.75
C ILE A 266 19.33 6.37 1.74
N LEU A 267 18.05 6.73 1.78
CA LEU A 267 17.61 8.13 1.83
C LEU A 267 17.98 8.82 3.16
N ILE A 268 17.94 8.09 4.27
CA ILE A 268 18.43 8.59 5.57
C ILE A 268 19.94 8.87 5.50
N ASP A 269 20.72 7.94 4.95
CA ASP A 269 22.16 8.08 4.75
C ASP A 269 22.49 9.30 3.88
N PHE A 270 21.80 9.44 2.75
CA PHE A 270 21.86 10.61 1.89
C PHE A 270 21.53 11.92 2.62
N SER A 271 20.46 11.93 3.39
CA SER A 271 20.05 13.13 4.14
C SER A 271 21.10 13.57 5.15
N ARG A 272 21.74 12.61 5.82
CA ARG A 272 22.85 12.87 6.77
C ARG A 272 24.09 13.40 6.08
N ASP A 273 24.44 12.86 4.93
CA ASP A 273 25.60 13.33 4.16
C ASP A 273 25.39 14.75 3.64
N ILE A 274 24.21 15.05 3.08
CA ILE A 274 23.89 16.42 2.65
C ILE A 274 23.88 17.41 3.81
N TRP A 275 23.27 17.03 4.95
CA TRP A 275 23.33 17.83 6.17
C TRP A 275 24.79 18.11 6.59
N THR A 276 25.64 17.10 6.53
CA THR A 276 27.07 17.20 6.86
C THR A 276 27.79 18.12 5.87
N TYR A 277 27.56 17.99 4.57
CA TYR A 277 28.14 18.85 3.55
C TYR A 277 27.71 20.32 3.68
N ILE A 278 26.46 20.57 4.09
CA ILE A 278 25.98 21.92 4.43
C ILE A 278 26.76 22.48 5.63
N SER A 279 26.96 21.67 6.69
CA SER A 279 27.72 22.08 7.87
C SER A 279 29.20 22.36 7.61
N MET A 280 29.75 21.81 6.53
CA MET A 280 31.13 21.99 6.05
C MET A 280 31.28 23.07 4.95
N ASP A 281 30.20 23.80 4.63
CA ASP A 281 30.16 24.80 3.56
C ASP A 281 30.39 24.24 2.14
N TYR A 282 30.22 22.93 1.91
CA TYR A 282 30.24 22.36 0.56
C TYR A 282 28.95 22.71 -0.21
N PHE A 283 27.82 22.81 0.50
CA PHE A 283 26.56 23.30 -0.04
C PHE A 283 26.06 24.53 0.73
N LYS A 284 25.39 25.43 0.02
CA LYS A 284 24.60 26.50 0.62
C LYS A 284 23.12 26.28 0.27
N GLN A 285 22.28 26.37 1.29
CA GLN A 285 20.83 26.33 1.07
C GLN A 285 20.35 27.66 0.47
N GLN A 286 19.46 27.56 -0.51
CA GLN A 286 18.78 28.75 -1.05
C GLN A 286 17.75 29.24 -0.03
N ILE A 287 17.75 30.54 0.22
CA ILE A 287 16.75 31.20 1.06
C ILE A 287 15.47 31.34 0.21
N LYS A 288 14.37 30.81 0.68
CA LYS A 288 13.06 31.07 0.07
C LYS A 288 12.52 32.40 0.59
N GLU A 289 12.03 33.23 -0.32
CA GLU A 289 11.45 34.53 0.03
C GLU A 289 10.27 34.33 1.03
N GLY A 290 10.30 35.03 2.13
CA GLY A 290 9.29 34.93 3.19
C GLY A 290 9.53 33.85 4.25
N GLU A 291 10.56 32.98 4.11
CA GLU A 291 10.96 32.04 5.18
C GLU A 291 11.91 32.71 6.18
N VAL A 292 11.60 32.53 7.47
CA VAL A 292 12.48 32.95 8.57
C VAL A 292 13.38 31.79 8.94
N GLY A 293 14.67 31.88 8.59
CA GLY A 293 15.65 30.80 8.78
C GLY A 293 15.92 30.47 10.27
N SER A 294 15.78 31.43 11.15
CA SER A 294 15.90 31.27 12.60
C SER A 294 15.19 32.42 13.31
N SER A 295 14.56 32.17 14.45
CA SER A 295 13.92 33.20 15.27
C SER A 295 14.90 34.22 15.85
N ALA A 296 16.16 33.85 16.05
CA ALA A 296 17.18 34.69 16.68
C ALA A 296 18.29 35.15 15.70
N MET A 297 18.52 34.42 14.60
CA MET A 297 19.62 34.66 13.67
C MET A 297 19.09 34.59 12.21
N PRO A 298 18.60 35.71 11.64
CA PRO A 298 17.94 35.72 10.32
C PRO A 298 18.81 35.23 9.16
N HIS A 299 20.14 35.35 9.30
CA HIS A 299 21.12 34.89 8.28
C HIS A 299 21.38 33.37 8.32
N LYS A 300 20.87 32.65 9.33
CA LYS A 300 21.09 31.22 9.52
C LYS A 300 19.96 30.40 8.87
N VAL A 301 20.27 29.70 7.80
CA VAL A 301 19.34 28.76 7.16
C VAL A 301 19.66 27.35 7.63
N ASN A 302 18.71 26.75 8.36
CA ASN A 302 18.90 25.41 8.90
C ASN A 302 18.49 24.34 7.86
N PRO A 303 19.18 23.19 7.77
CA PRO A 303 18.83 22.08 6.87
C PRO A 303 17.65 21.24 7.39
N ILE A 304 16.53 21.92 7.73
CA ILE A 304 15.36 21.33 8.40
C ILE A 304 14.70 20.24 7.55
N ASP A 305 14.71 20.39 6.24
CA ASP A 305 14.08 19.40 5.34
C ASP A 305 14.80 18.06 5.43
N PHE A 306 16.12 18.03 5.55
CA PHE A 306 16.90 16.80 5.72
C PHE A 306 16.70 16.17 7.11
N GLU A 307 16.63 16.99 8.17
CA GLU A 307 16.32 16.52 9.52
C GLU A 307 14.90 15.91 9.59
N ASN A 308 13.93 16.56 8.96
CA ASN A 308 12.56 16.10 8.89
C ASN A 308 12.44 14.82 8.05
N ALA A 309 13.16 14.70 6.94
CA ALA A 309 13.23 13.49 6.14
C ALA A 309 13.78 12.32 6.95
N GLU A 310 14.92 12.50 7.63
CA GLU A 310 15.52 11.48 8.50
C GLU A 310 14.53 11.00 9.57
N GLY A 311 13.85 11.92 10.26
CA GLY A 311 12.89 11.59 11.31
C GLY A 311 11.68 10.80 10.78
N ASN A 312 11.09 11.23 9.66
CA ASN A 312 9.92 10.54 9.08
C ASN A 312 10.29 9.17 8.49
N LEU A 313 11.41 9.06 7.78
CA LEU A 313 11.90 7.78 7.25
C LEU A 313 12.25 6.80 8.37
N GLY A 314 12.81 7.30 9.48
CA GLY A 314 13.08 6.49 10.68
C GLY A 314 11.81 5.92 11.30
N LEU A 315 10.74 6.72 11.41
CA LEU A 315 9.43 6.26 11.89
C LEU A 315 8.83 5.23 10.93
N ALA A 316 8.90 5.47 9.62
CA ALA A 316 8.45 4.52 8.61
C ALA A 316 9.19 3.18 8.75
N ASN A 317 10.52 3.21 8.94
CA ASN A 317 11.33 2.01 9.11
C ASN A 317 10.94 1.21 10.35
N ALA A 318 10.56 1.85 11.45
CA ALA A 318 10.07 1.18 12.65
C ALA A 318 8.78 0.40 12.37
N LEU A 319 7.84 1.00 11.65
CA LEU A 319 6.59 0.35 11.25
C LEU A 319 6.82 -0.78 10.24
N LEU A 320 7.64 -0.55 9.22
CA LEU A 320 7.98 -1.56 8.21
C LEU A 320 8.71 -2.77 8.83
N SER A 321 9.63 -2.53 9.80
CA SER A 321 10.28 -3.62 10.56
C SER A 321 9.26 -4.43 11.35
N HIS A 322 8.36 -3.76 12.08
CA HIS A 322 7.32 -4.45 12.83
C HIS A 322 6.45 -5.33 11.91
N LEU A 323 6.08 -4.83 10.73
CA LEU A 323 5.24 -5.59 9.79
C LEU A 323 5.99 -6.77 9.19
N SER A 324 7.23 -6.58 8.75
CA SER A 324 8.03 -7.68 8.18
C SER A 324 8.29 -8.81 9.18
N GLU A 325 8.40 -8.48 10.47
CA GLU A 325 8.58 -9.47 11.53
C GLU A 325 7.25 -10.12 11.97
N LYS A 326 6.18 -9.32 12.05
CA LYS A 326 4.90 -9.75 12.64
C LYS A 326 4.01 -10.54 11.68
N LEU A 327 3.91 -10.09 10.41
CA LEU A 327 2.91 -10.62 9.49
C LEU A 327 3.12 -12.09 9.12
N PRO A 328 4.34 -12.61 8.88
CA PRO A 328 4.56 -14.01 8.57
C PRO A 328 4.29 -14.98 9.73
N ILE A 329 4.19 -14.47 10.97
CA ILE A 329 3.96 -15.30 12.15
C ILE A 329 2.49 -15.33 12.50
N SER A 330 1.87 -16.52 12.37
CA SER A 330 0.48 -16.76 12.68
C SER A 330 0.31 -18.12 13.38
N ARG A 331 -0.65 -18.21 14.29
CA ARG A 331 -0.95 -19.46 15.00
C ARG A 331 -1.66 -20.42 14.07
N LEU A 332 -1.01 -21.55 13.76
CA LEU A 332 -1.50 -22.58 12.84
C LEU A 332 -1.84 -22.04 11.44
N GLN A 333 -1.30 -20.90 11.07
CA GLN A 333 -1.61 -20.17 9.83
C GLN A 333 -3.12 -19.87 9.67
N ARG A 334 -3.80 -19.55 10.77
CA ARG A 334 -5.26 -19.39 10.82
C ARG A 334 -5.74 -18.22 11.67
N ASP A 335 -4.87 -17.50 12.36
CA ASP A 335 -5.35 -16.36 13.12
C ASP A 335 -5.44 -15.08 12.28
N LEU A 336 -6.23 -14.16 12.77
CA LEU A 336 -6.33 -12.82 12.19
C LEU A 336 -5.08 -12.04 12.58
N THR A 337 -4.07 -12.13 11.75
CA THR A 337 -2.95 -11.19 11.82
C THR A 337 -3.49 -9.83 11.43
N ALA A 338 -3.50 -8.94 12.40
CA ALA A 338 -4.26 -7.69 12.38
C ALA A 338 -4.17 -6.93 11.05
N VAL A 339 -5.25 -6.99 10.30
CA VAL A 339 -5.48 -6.26 9.06
C VAL A 339 -5.35 -4.74 9.27
N SER A 340 -5.69 -4.25 10.47
CA SER A 340 -5.61 -2.83 10.85
C SER A 340 -4.20 -2.23 10.79
N TYR A 341 -3.15 -3.03 10.82
CA TYR A 341 -1.77 -2.52 10.71
C TYR A 341 -1.38 -2.11 9.28
N THR A 342 -2.05 -2.61 8.26
CA THR A 342 -1.81 -2.18 6.88
C THR A 342 -2.17 -0.72 6.64
N HIS A 343 -3.01 -0.13 7.46
CA HIS A 343 -3.36 1.29 7.41
C HIS A 343 -2.25 2.22 7.89
N LEU A 344 -1.21 1.71 8.55
CA LEU A 344 -0.19 2.53 9.21
C LEU A 344 1.09 2.71 8.39
N THR A 345 1.29 1.97 7.29
CA THR A 345 2.62 1.76 6.75
C THR A 345 3.07 2.69 5.66
N LEU A 346 2.20 3.16 4.80
CA LEU A 346 2.62 3.94 3.62
C LEU A 346 2.60 5.47 3.80
N PRO A 347 1.85 6.07 4.73
CA PRO A 347 1.79 7.53 4.85
C PRO A 347 3.11 8.20 5.22
N THR A 348 4.09 7.46 5.73
CA THR A 348 5.35 8.01 6.23
C THR A 348 6.43 8.19 5.17
N ILE A 349 6.23 7.62 3.97
CA ILE A 349 7.24 7.67 2.89
C ILE A 349 7.08 8.92 1.99
N ALA A 350 5.97 9.61 2.06
CA ALA A 350 5.67 10.73 1.19
C ALA A 350 6.33 12.03 1.67
N LYS A 351 7.47 12.31 1.15
CA LYS A 351 8.31 13.53 1.05
C LYS A 351 9.61 13.50 1.85
N VAL A 352 10.63 13.12 1.16
CA VAL A 352 11.96 13.72 1.30
C VAL A 352 12.02 14.96 0.43
#